data_af16820872bbec10bfd78045ec818777
#
_entry.id   af16820872bbec10bfd78045ec818777
#
_cell.length_a   1.000
_cell.length_b   1.000
_cell.length_c   1.000
_cell.angle_alpha   90.00
_cell.angle_beta   90.00
_cell.angle_gamma   90.00
#
_symmetry.space_group_name_H-M   'P 1'
#
loop_
_entity.id
_entity.type
_entity.pdbx_description
1 polymer ?
#
loop_
_entity_poly.entity_id
_entity_poly.type
_entity_poly.pdbx_seq_one_letter_code
_entity_poly.pdbx_strand_id
1 'polypeptide(L)'
;FGQAIQDVLEKTLEICQGLGFKTYLDPKGYYGYAEIGQGKELLAVLCHLDVVPSGDEADWKTPPFEAVVKDGFIFGRGVQDDKGPSMAALYAVKALLDSGVVFQKRVRFIFGTDEETLWRCMGRYNELEETATLGFAPDSSFPLTYAEKGLLQVKLHGPGSDFLQLEAGEAFNVVPAKASYQGAFLEKVIAGLRAAGFDYEEMADEVTVLGVPKHAKDAAQGINAVVRLAKVLQLLAPHP
;
A
#
# COMPACT_ATOMS: atom_id res chain seq x y z
N PHE A 1 -12.16 6.15 -4.44
CA PHE A 1 -11.85 5.05 -3.51
C PHE A 1 -13.03 4.08 -3.47
N GLY A 2 -12.80 2.80 -3.19
CA GLY A 2 -13.87 1.78 -3.14
C GLY A 2 -14.75 1.90 -1.90
N GLN A 3 -15.96 1.29 -1.95
CA GLN A 3 -16.92 1.34 -0.84
C GLN A 3 -16.32 0.78 0.46
N ALA A 4 -15.57 -0.30 0.38
CA ALA A 4 -14.95 -0.91 1.57
C ALA A 4 -14.04 0.06 2.35
N ILE A 5 -13.30 0.93 1.66
CA ILE A 5 -12.45 1.95 2.32
C ILE A 5 -13.32 3.01 3.00
N GLN A 6 -14.44 3.42 2.36
CA GLN A 6 -15.40 4.34 2.97
C GLN A 6 -16.00 3.76 4.25
N ASP A 7 -16.45 2.50 4.18
CA ASP A 7 -17.07 1.82 5.33
C ASP A 7 -16.09 1.73 6.52
N VAL A 8 -14.80 1.43 6.24
CA VAL A 8 -13.76 1.40 7.27
C VAL A 8 -13.50 2.79 7.84
N LEU A 9 -13.44 3.83 7.01
CA LEU A 9 -13.24 5.20 7.48
C LEU A 9 -14.39 5.65 8.38
N GLU A 10 -15.65 5.46 7.94
CA GLU A 10 -16.83 5.80 8.73
C GLU A 10 -16.86 5.04 10.05
N LYS A 11 -16.55 3.74 10.02
CA LYS A 11 -16.47 2.91 11.24
C LYS A 11 -15.39 3.37 12.21
N THR A 12 -14.24 3.77 11.68
CA THR A 12 -13.13 4.30 12.49
C THR A 12 -13.53 5.60 13.19
N LEU A 13 -14.18 6.51 12.45
CA LEU A 13 -14.66 7.76 13.01
C LEU A 13 -15.78 7.55 14.05
N GLU A 14 -16.68 6.58 13.84
CA GLU A 14 -17.69 6.19 14.83
C GLU A 14 -17.04 5.70 16.13
N ILE A 15 -15.99 4.87 16.04
CA ILE A 15 -15.23 4.42 17.20
C ILE A 15 -14.62 5.62 17.93
N CYS A 16 -13.94 6.51 17.20
CA CYS A 16 -13.33 7.70 17.76
C CYS A 16 -14.35 8.60 18.47
N GLN A 17 -15.54 8.78 17.88
CA GLN A 17 -16.63 9.54 18.49
C GLN A 17 -17.10 8.89 19.78
N GLY A 18 -17.25 7.57 19.79
CA GLY A 18 -17.59 6.80 21.00
C GLY A 18 -16.54 6.92 22.11
N LEU A 19 -15.29 7.19 21.77
CA LEU A 19 -14.18 7.43 22.70
C LEU A 19 -14.09 8.91 23.17
N GLY A 20 -14.97 9.79 22.68
CA GLY A 20 -15.06 11.19 23.09
C GLY A 20 -14.28 12.18 22.21
N PHE A 21 -13.77 11.75 21.06
CA PHE A 21 -13.14 12.64 20.08
C PHE A 21 -14.19 13.39 19.25
N LYS A 22 -13.86 14.60 18.82
CA LYS A 22 -14.60 15.28 17.75
C LYS A 22 -14.13 14.75 16.43
N THR A 23 -15.07 14.34 15.57
CA THR A 23 -14.76 13.70 14.30
C THR A 23 -15.20 14.56 13.12
N TYR A 24 -14.47 14.41 12.02
CA TYR A 24 -14.79 15.00 10.72
C TYR A 24 -14.57 13.97 9.62
N LEU A 25 -15.47 13.94 8.65
CA LEU A 25 -15.37 13.14 7.44
C LEU A 25 -15.34 14.08 6.23
N ASP A 26 -14.32 14.00 5.40
CA ASP A 26 -14.31 14.71 4.12
C ASP A 26 -15.49 14.24 3.24
N PRO A 27 -16.32 15.16 2.72
CA PRO A 27 -17.48 14.79 1.91
C PRO A 27 -17.17 14.01 0.63
N LYS A 28 -15.92 14.03 0.18
CA LYS A 28 -15.45 13.23 -0.96
C LYS A 28 -14.77 11.91 -0.52
N GLY A 29 -14.70 11.65 0.76
CA GLY A 29 -14.16 10.40 1.32
C GLY A 29 -12.65 10.21 1.19
N TYR A 30 -11.88 11.27 0.97
CA TYR A 30 -10.43 11.16 0.88
C TYR A 30 -9.76 10.93 2.24
N TYR A 31 -10.31 11.52 3.28
CA TYR A 31 -9.80 11.39 4.65
C TYR A 31 -10.88 11.65 5.68
N GLY A 32 -10.59 11.30 6.89
CA GLY A 32 -11.31 11.77 8.08
C GLY A 32 -10.34 12.07 9.18
N TYR A 33 -10.79 12.78 10.21
CA TYR A 33 -9.96 12.94 11.40
C TYR A 33 -10.78 12.89 12.69
N ALA A 34 -10.08 12.55 13.77
CA ALA A 34 -10.58 12.60 15.13
C ALA A 34 -9.67 13.50 15.97
N GLU A 35 -10.26 14.50 16.64
CA GLU A 35 -9.49 15.51 17.38
C GLU A 35 -9.96 15.63 18.83
N ILE A 36 -9.00 15.83 19.73
CA ILE A 36 -9.24 16.11 21.13
C ILE A 36 -8.21 17.12 21.66
N GLY A 37 -8.51 17.70 22.82
CA GLY A 37 -7.66 18.72 23.45
C GLY A 37 -8.07 20.14 23.05
N GLN A 38 -7.23 21.10 23.38
CA GLN A 38 -7.49 22.54 23.21
C GLN A 38 -6.21 23.31 22.89
N GLY A 39 -6.36 24.58 22.57
CA GLY A 39 -5.23 25.46 22.29
C GLY A 39 -4.96 25.61 20.79
N LYS A 40 -3.88 26.33 20.48
CA LYS A 40 -3.53 26.68 19.10
C LYS A 40 -2.64 25.64 18.42
N GLU A 41 -1.77 25.00 19.19
CA GLU A 41 -0.83 24.02 18.68
C GLU A 41 -1.55 22.70 18.38
N LEU A 42 -1.18 22.10 17.26
CA LEU A 42 -1.73 20.83 16.77
C LEU A 42 -0.63 19.78 16.68
N LEU A 43 -0.81 18.66 17.39
CA LEU A 43 -0.07 17.43 17.19
C LEU A 43 -0.88 16.53 16.27
N ALA A 44 -0.35 16.21 15.09
CA ALA A 44 -0.95 15.25 14.19
C ALA A 44 -0.39 13.83 14.42
N VAL A 45 -1.27 12.86 14.44
CA VAL A 45 -0.94 11.42 14.31
C VAL A 45 -1.45 11.00 12.96
N LEU A 46 -0.52 10.71 12.03
CA LEU A 46 -0.86 10.39 10.66
C LEU A 46 -1.02 8.88 10.51
N CYS A 47 -2.21 8.46 10.15
CA CYS A 47 -2.64 7.07 10.04
C CYS A 47 -3.24 6.81 8.66
N HIS A 48 -3.27 5.56 8.21
CA HIS A 48 -4.00 5.19 7.02
C HIS A 48 -4.87 3.93 7.22
N LEU A 49 -5.88 3.78 6.38
CA LEU A 49 -6.87 2.71 6.48
C LEU A 49 -6.89 1.80 5.26
N ASP A 50 -6.37 2.26 4.13
CA ASP A 50 -6.18 1.44 2.94
C ASP A 50 -5.07 0.41 3.17
N VAL A 51 -5.02 -0.58 2.32
CA VAL A 51 -4.10 -1.71 2.42
C VAL A 51 -3.67 -2.15 1.03
N VAL A 52 -2.46 -2.69 0.90
CA VAL A 52 -2.01 -3.37 -0.32
C VAL A 52 -2.82 -4.66 -0.56
N PRO A 53 -2.88 -5.16 -1.80
CA PRO A 53 -3.46 -6.47 -2.10
C PRO A 53 -2.88 -7.59 -1.23
N SER A 54 -3.67 -8.64 -1.02
CA SER A 54 -3.22 -9.82 -0.26
C SER A 54 -2.05 -10.57 -0.92
N GLY A 55 -1.90 -10.46 -2.24
CA GLY A 55 -1.11 -11.38 -3.02
C GLY A 55 -1.85 -12.71 -3.20
N ASP A 56 -1.10 -13.81 -3.37
CA ASP A 56 -1.72 -15.14 -3.46
C ASP A 56 -2.28 -15.55 -2.08
N GLU A 57 -3.59 -15.76 -2.01
CA GLU A 57 -4.24 -16.15 -0.76
C GLU A 57 -3.82 -17.53 -0.27
N ALA A 58 -3.28 -18.39 -1.14
CA ALA A 58 -2.75 -19.69 -0.77
C ALA A 58 -1.48 -19.57 0.12
N ASP A 59 -0.78 -18.45 0.09
CA ASP A 59 0.39 -18.19 0.94
C ASP A 59 0.01 -17.78 2.38
N TRP A 60 -1.27 -17.48 2.63
CA TRP A 60 -1.75 -17.06 3.93
C TRP A 60 -2.12 -18.26 4.80
N LYS A 61 -1.75 -18.21 6.09
CA LYS A 61 -2.14 -19.20 7.10
C LYS A 61 -3.56 -18.98 7.66
N THR A 62 -4.10 -17.78 7.44
CA THR A 62 -5.45 -17.37 7.82
C THR A 62 -6.02 -16.53 6.68
N PRO A 63 -7.36 -16.40 6.53
CA PRO A 63 -7.92 -15.53 5.51
C PRO A 63 -7.38 -14.08 5.65
N PRO A 64 -6.84 -13.47 4.60
CA PRO A 64 -6.13 -12.18 4.72
C PRO A 64 -7.02 -11.02 5.18
N PHE A 65 -8.31 -11.05 4.84
CA PHE A 65 -9.25 -9.97 5.16
C PHE A 65 -10.21 -10.31 6.32
N GLU A 66 -9.90 -11.36 7.07
CA GLU A 66 -10.59 -11.69 8.32
C GLU A 66 -9.63 -11.51 9.49
N ALA A 67 -10.04 -10.73 10.50
CA ALA A 67 -9.24 -10.57 11.72
C ALA A 67 -9.30 -11.84 12.56
N VAL A 68 -8.27 -12.68 12.48
CA VAL A 68 -8.18 -13.92 13.25
C VAL A 68 -7.34 -13.71 14.49
N VAL A 69 -7.95 -13.88 15.68
CA VAL A 69 -7.22 -13.84 16.96
C VAL A 69 -6.84 -15.24 17.36
N LYS A 70 -5.54 -15.50 17.44
CA LYS A 70 -5.00 -16.82 17.79
C LYS A 70 -3.66 -16.68 18.52
N ASP A 71 -3.46 -17.48 19.57
CA ASP A 71 -2.21 -17.57 20.32
C ASP A 71 -1.67 -16.20 20.82
N GLY A 72 -2.58 -15.27 21.16
CA GLY A 72 -2.22 -13.92 21.61
C GLY A 72 -1.86 -12.94 20.49
N PHE A 73 -2.01 -13.32 19.22
CA PHE A 73 -1.78 -12.49 18.05
C PHE A 73 -3.07 -12.24 17.27
N ILE A 74 -3.10 -11.14 16.55
CA ILE A 74 -4.12 -10.82 15.55
C ILE A 74 -3.49 -10.98 14.18
N PHE A 75 -4.10 -11.79 13.30
CA PHE A 75 -3.66 -12.02 11.93
C PHE A 75 -4.65 -11.37 10.96
N GLY A 76 -4.13 -10.75 9.92
CA GLY A 76 -4.91 -10.16 8.84
C GLY A 76 -4.16 -9.05 8.11
N ARG A 77 -4.53 -8.79 6.85
CA ARG A 77 -4.01 -7.66 6.07
C ARG A 77 -4.43 -6.34 6.75
N GLY A 78 -3.46 -5.42 6.94
CA GLY A 78 -3.69 -4.14 7.59
C GLY A 78 -3.64 -4.18 9.12
N VAL A 79 -3.40 -5.34 9.75
CA VAL A 79 -3.25 -5.43 11.21
C VAL A 79 -1.98 -4.74 11.68
N GLN A 80 -0.87 -4.91 10.96
CA GLN A 80 0.41 -4.29 11.31
C GLN A 80 0.62 -2.96 10.59
N ASP A 81 0.09 -2.84 9.39
CA ASP A 81 0.23 -1.73 8.48
C ASP A 81 -1.18 -1.30 8.01
N ASP A 82 -1.79 -0.26 8.58
CA ASP A 82 -1.37 0.56 9.74
C ASP A 82 -2.47 0.59 10.83
N LYS A 83 -3.55 -0.24 10.69
CA LYS A 83 -4.72 -0.19 11.61
C LYS A 83 -4.36 -0.55 13.05
N GLY A 84 -3.46 -1.50 13.26
CA GLY A 84 -3.02 -1.88 14.61
C GLY A 84 -2.26 -0.75 15.31
N PRO A 85 -1.17 -0.22 14.73
CA PRO A 85 -0.46 0.93 15.28
C PRO A 85 -1.34 2.17 15.45
N SER A 86 -2.24 2.46 14.49
CA SER A 86 -3.24 3.52 14.58
C SER A 86 -4.12 3.38 15.83
N MET A 87 -4.66 2.18 16.05
CA MET A 87 -5.48 1.90 17.23
C MET A 87 -4.67 1.93 18.52
N ALA A 88 -3.43 1.43 18.51
CA ALA A 88 -2.55 1.51 19.68
C ALA A 88 -2.28 2.98 20.09
N ALA A 89 -1.99 3.85 19.13
CA ALA A 89 -1.81 5.27 19.37
C ALA A 89 -3.11 5.95 19.88
N LEU A 90 -4.26 5.62 19.28
CA LEU A 90 -5.56 6.14 19.67
C LEU A 90 -5.91 5.78 21.14
N TYR A 91 -5.73 4.51 21.49
CA TYR A 91 -6.02 4.03 22.83
C TYR A 91 -4.99 4.49 23.86
N ALA A 92 -3.74 4.78 23.47
CA ALA A 92 -2.77 5.44 24.34
C ALA A 92 -3.23 6.86 24.75
N VAL A 93 -3.73 7.65 23.77
CA VAL A 93 -4.33 8.95 24.06
C VAL A 93 -5.57 8.80 24.92
N LYS A 94 -6.43 7.82 24.63
CA LYS A 94 -7.63 7.55 25.46
C LYS A 94 -7.29 7.18 26.89
N ALA A 95 -6.27 6.36 27.11
CA ALA A 95 -5.83 6.01 28.47
C ALA A 95 -5.35 7.24 29.27
N LEU A 96 -4.66 8.18 28.62
CA LEU A 96 -4.26 9.43 29.25
C LEU A 96 -5.48 10.29 29.63
N LEU A 97 -6.49 10.37 28.76
CA LEU A 97 -7.75 11.06 29.06
C LEU A 97 -8.46 10.43 30.25
N ASP A 98 -8.56 9.10 30.29
CA ASP A 98 -9.21 8.37 31.38
C ASP A 98 -8.47 8.50 32.70
N SER A 99 -7.16 8.76 32.67
CA SER A 99 -6.35 9.05 33.83
C SER A 99 -6.49 10.51 34.33
N GLY A 100 -7.32 11.33 33.65
CA GLY A 100 -7.56 12.73 34.02
C GLY A 100 -6.57 13.73 33.41
N VAL A 101 -5.74 13.33 32.46
CA VAL A 101 -4.85 14.24 31.73
C VAL A 101 -5.67 15.20 30.88
N VAL A 102 -5.44 16.50 31.06
CA VAL A 102 -6.03 17.55 30.22
C VAL A 102 -5.00 18.02 29.20
N PHE A 103 -5.24 17.72 27.93
CA PHE A 103 -4.35 18.15 26.86
C PHE A 103 -4.43 19.66 26.64
N GLN A 104 -3.29 20.35 26.72
CA GLN A 104 -3.16 21.78 26.45
C GLN A 104 -2.91 22.08 24.96
N LYS A 105 -2.63 21.03 24.17
CA LYS A 105 -2.52 21.05 22.71
C LYS A 105 -3.61 20.17 22.14
N ARG A 106 -4.02 20.46 20.91
CA ARG A 106 -4.91 19.58 20.17
C ARG A 106 -4.13 18.37 19.68
N VAL A 107 -4.73 17.21 19.76
CA VAL A 107 -4.21 15.96 19.19
C VAL A 107 -5.21 15.51 18.13
N ARG A 108 -4.76 15.40 16.89
CA ARG A 108 -5.58 15.01 15.75
C ARG A 108 -5.03 13.75 15.12
N PHE A 109 -5.84 12.70 15.11
CA PHE A 109 -5.62 11.49 14.32
C PHE A 109 -6.18 11.73 12.92
N ILE A 110 -5.33 11.69 11.91
CA ILE A 110 -5.69 11.86 10.50
C ILE A 110 -5.72 10.48 9.88
N PHE A 111 -6.87 10.05 9.38
CA PHE A 111 -7.05 8.76 8.74
C PHE A 111 -7.12 8.94 7.22
N GLY A 112 -6.02 8.63 6.53
CA GLY A 112 -5.92 8.62 5.09
C GLY A 112 -6.53 7.37 4.47
N THR A 113 -6.92 7.46 3.20
CA THR A 113 -7.54 6.37 2.44
C THR A 113 -6.78 6.02 1.18
N ASP A 114 -5.53 6.49 1.03
CA ASP A 114 -4.73 6.37 -0.20
C ASP A 114 -3.21 6.47 0.09
N GLU A 115 -2.76 5.93 1.21
CA GLU A 115 -1.34 5.92 1.57
C GLU A 115 -0.56 5.00 0.65
N GLU A 116 -1.09 3.80 0.44
CA GLU A 116 -0.48 2.70 -0.30
C GLU A 116 -0.39 2.94 -1.83
N THR A 117 -0.87 4.07 -2.33
CA THR A 117 -0.87 4.36 -3.76
C THR A 117 -0.34 5.75 -4.10
N LEU A 118 -1.14 6.80 -4.09
CA LEU A 118 -0.80 8.12 -4.65
C LEU A 118 -0.88 9.27 -3.64
N TRP A 119 -1.22 9.01 -2.40
CA TRP A 119 -1.34 10.01 -1.33
C TRP A 119 -2.30 11.18 -1.65
N ARG A 120 -3.29 10.95 -2.50
CA ARG A 120 -4.30 11.96 -2.87
C ARG A 120 -5.11 12.43 -1.67
N CYS A 121 -5.29 11.55 -0.68
CA CYS A 121 -5.92 11.86 0.59
C CYS A 121 -5.16 12.99 1.31
N MET A 122 -3.84 12.92 1.40
CA MET A 122 -3.03 13.94 2.05
C MET A 122 -2.90 15.20 1.21
N GLY A 123 -2.85 15.09 -0.13
CA GLY A 123 -2.96 16.25 -1.01
C GLY A 123 -4.21 17.07 -0.69
N ARG A 124 -5.37 16.40 -0.62
CA ARG A 124 -6.64 17.06 -0.29
C ARG A 124 -6.71 17.57 1.15
N TYR A 125 -6.18 16.82 2.13
CA TYR A 125 -6.09 17.30 3.51
C TYR A 125 -5.29 18.61 3.58
N ASN A 126 -4.13 18.67 2.97
CA ASN A 126 -3.26 19.85 2.99
C ASN A 126 -3.85 21.08 2.27
N GLU A 127 -4.78 20.88 1.34
CA GLU A 127 -5.50 21.97 0.69
C GLU A 127 -6.59 22.58 1.57
N LEU A 128 -7.19 21.80 2.46
CA LEU A 128 -8.41 22.19 3.17
C LEU A 128 -8.20 22.42 4.66
N GLU A 129 -7.20 21.79 5.25
CA GLU A 129 -6.99 21.77 6.70
C GLU A 129 -5.74 22.57 7.10
N GLU A 130 -5.68 22.91 8.36
CA GLU A 130 -4.53 23.58 8.93
C GLU A 130 -3.30 22.67 9.01
N THR A 131 -2.12 23.24 8.84
CA THR A 131 -0.85 22.53 9.01
C THR A 131 -0.60 22.25 10.50
N ALA A 132 -0.27 21.01 10.82
CA ALA A 132 0.10 20.63 12.18
C ALA A 132 1.41 21.28 12.62
N THR A 133 1.52 21.62 13.90
CA THR A 133 2.74 22.17 14.51
C THR A 133 3.84 21.14 14.56
N LEU A 134 3.47 19.88 14.83
CA LEU A 134 4.34 18.71 14.83
C LEU A 134 3.48 17.47 14.64
N GLY A 135 4.10 16.35 14.28
CA GLY A 135 3.38 15.10 14.09
C GLY A 135 4.30 13.90 14.00
N PHE A 136 3.69 12.73 14.00
CA PHE A 136 4.35 11.47 13.70
C PHE A 136 3.37 10.52 13.01
N ALA A 137 3.91 9.55 12.27
CA ALA A 137 3.17 8.40 11.74
C ALA A 137 3.57 7.16 12.56
N PRO A 138 2.62 6.40 13.12
CA PRO A 138 2.93 5.15 13.83
C PRO A 138 3.30 4.00 12.88
N ASP A 139 3.38 4.26 11.61
CA ASP A 139 3.53 3.35 10.49
C ASP A 139 5.00 3.07 10.15
N SER A 140 5.80 2.73 11.15
CA SER A 140 7.20 2.36 10.94
C SER A 140 7.76 1.54 12.10
N SER A 141 9.00 1.10 11.94
CA SER A 141 9.72 0.32 12.94
C SER A 141 10.44 1.23 13.94
N PHE A 142 10.60 0.75 15.18
CA PHE A 142 11.51 1.38 16.14
C PHE A 142 12.99 1.08 15.81
N PRO A 143 13.94 1.97 16.17
CA PRO A 143 13.73 3.21 16.91
C PRO A 143 12.98 4.31 16.11
N LEU A 144 13.45 5.36 15.70
CA LEU A 144 12.74 6.42 15.00
C LEU A 144 13.19 6.47 13.55
N THR A 145 12.28 6.36 12.60
CA THR A 145 12.51 6.74 11.20
C THR A 145 12.33 8.26 11.09
N TYR A 146 13.40 8.98 10.77
CA TYR A 146 13.39 10.45 10.68
C TYR A 146 13.70 10.96 9.26
N ALA A 147 13.98 10.07 8.33
CA ALA A 147 14.24 10.38 6.94
C ALA A 147 13.87 9.21 6.04
N GLU A 148 13.34 9.51 4.88
CA GLU A 148 12.93 8.53 3.87
C GLU A 148 13.55 8.87 2.51
N LYS A 149 13.65 7.85 1.66
CA LYS A 149 14.04 8.04 0.26
C LYS A 149 12.91 8.68 -0.52
N GLY A 150 13.26 9.56 -1.45
CA GLY A 150 12.28 10.09 -2.40
C GLY A 150 11.68 8.98 -3.26
N LEU A 151 10.37 9.07 -3.52
CA LEU A 151 9.64 8.16 -4.40
C LEU A 151 9.37 8.86 -5.74
N LEU A 152 9.71 8.19 -6.84
CA LEU A 152 9.34 8.61 -8.18
C LEU A 152 8.63 7.47 -8.89
N GLN A 153 7.36 7.68 -9.24
CA GLN A 153 6.58 6.77 -10.08
C GLN A 153 6.42 7.40 -11.46
N VAL A 154 6.73 6.65 -12.50
CA VAL A 154 6.63 7.12 -13.88
C VAL A 154 5.72 6.18 -14.67
N LYS A 155 4.66 6.72 -15.25
CA LYS A 155 3.78 6.01 -16.17
C LYS A 155 4.10 6.43 -17.60
N LEU A 156 4.60 5.49 -18.39
CA LEU A 156 4.87 5.69 -19.80
C LEU A 156 3.68 5.18 -20.62
N HIS A 157 3.27 5.97 -21.62
CA HIS A 157 2.27 5.58 -22.59
C HIS A 157 2.93 5.55 -23.96
N GLY A 158 2.70 4.49 -24.70
CA GLY A 158 3.18 4.31 -26.06
C GLY A 158 2.08 3.78 -26.97
N PRO A 159 2.30 3.77 -28.29
CA PRO A 159 1.39 3.09 -29.21
C PRO A 159 1.34 1.60 -28.87
N GLY A 160 0.13 1.04 -28.90
CA GLY A 160 -0.06 -0.40 -28.75
C GLY A 160 0.49 -1.17 -29.95
N SER A 161 0.58 -2.49 -29.83
CA SER A 161 0.96 -3.41 -30.91
C SER A 161 -0.06 -4.52 -30.98
N ASP A 162 -0.59 -4.75 -32.18
CA ASP A 162 -1.50 -5.88 -32.43
C ASP A 162 -0.77 -7.24 -32.41
N PHE A 163 0.56 -7.21 -32.41
CA PHE A 163 1.41 -8.40 -32.43
C PHE A 163 2.01 -8.78 -31.08
N LEU A 164 1.79 -7.94 -30.05
CA LEU A 164 2.42 -8.09 -28.76
C LEU A 164 1.40 -7.86 -27.65
N GLN A 165 1.00 -8.94 -26.99
CA GLN A 165 0.17 -8.85 -25.80
C GLN A 165 1.04 -9.19 -24.59
N LEU A 166 1.17 -8.22 -23.69
CA LEU A 166 1.95 -8.33 -22.46
C LEU A 166 1.04 -8.00 -21.28
N GLU A 167 1.09 -8.85 -20.27
CA GLU A 167 0.45 -8.61 -19.00
C GLU A 167 1.46 -8.83 -17.88
N ALA A 168 1.55 -7.90 -16.96
CA ALA A 168 2.46 -8.04 -15.84
C ALA A 168 2.22 -7.00 -14.74
N GLY A 169 2.45 -7.42 -13.50
CA GLY A 169 2.48 -6.58 -12.33
C GLY A 169 1.10 -6.23 -11.78
N GLU A 170 0.98 -6.22 -10.46
CA GLU A 170 -0.27 -5.93 -9.76
C GLU A 170 -0.25 -4.59 -9.05
N ALA A 171 0.94 -4.13 -8.63
CA ALA A 171 1.12 -2.90 -7.88
C ALA A 171 2.45 -2.21 -8.20
N PHE A 172 2.47 -0.87 -8.10
CA PHE A 172 3.66 -0.06 -8.41
C PHE A 172 4.81 -0.25 -7.41
N ASN A 173 4.49 -0.65 -6.19
CA ASN A 173 5.45 -0.83 -5.11
C ASN A 173 5.91 -2.28 -4.90
N VAL A 174 5.60 -3.18 -5.83
CA VAL A 174 5.98 -4.59 -5.77
C VAL A 174 6.77 -5.00 -7.02
N VAL A 175 7.86 -5.74 -6.85
CA VAL A 175 8.58 -6.39 -7.93
C VAL A 175 7.67 -7.44 -8.57
N PRO A 176 7.37 -7.35 -9.89
CA PRO A 176 6.47 -8.30 -10.56
C PRO A 176 6.94 -9.74 -10.47
N ALA A 177 6.10 -10.61 -9.92
CA ALA A 177 6.35 -12.05 -9.81
C ALA A 177 6.11 -12.78 -11.12
N LYS A 178 5.21 -12.29 -11.96
CA LYS A 178 4.82 -12.91 -13.23
C LYS A 178 4.79 -11.89 -14.36
N ALA A 179 5.09 -12.32 -15.56
CA ALA A 179 4.93 -11.55 -16.78
C ALA A 179 4.57 -12.50 -17.92
N SER A 180 3.41 -12.31 -18.50
CA SER A 180 2.89 -13.15 -19.58
C SER A 180 3.12 -12.52 -20.94
N TYR A 181 3.39 -13.36 -21.93
CA TYR A 181 3.52 -13.02 -23.33
C TYR A 181 2.63 -13.92 -24.19
N GLN A 182 1.85 -13.30 -25.04
CA GLN A 182 1.11 -13.93 -26.13
C GLN A 182 1.48 -13.23 -27.43
N GLY A 183 1.64 -13.97 -28.52
CA GLY A 183 1.90 -13.36 -29.83
C GLY A 183 2.67 -14.24 -30.81
N ALA A 184 2.91 -13.69 -31.98
CA ALA A 184 3.47 -14.41 -33.15
C ALA A 184 4.89 -14.97 -32.93
N PHE A 185 5.61 -14.51 -31.91
CA PHE A 185 6.97 -14.95 -31.61
C PHE A 185 7.06 -15.89 -30.41
N LEU A 186 5.95 -16.50 -29.98
CA LEU A 186 5.88 -17.33 -28.77
C LEU A 186 7.02 -18.36 -28.69
N GLU A 187 7.20 -19.16 -29.71
CA GLU A 187 8.26 -20.17 -29.78
C GLU A 187 9.68 -19.59 -29.64
N LYS A 188 9.90 -18.40 -30.21
CA LYS A 188 11.21 -17.71 -30.10
C LYS A 188 11.41 -17.16 -28.72
N VAL A 189 10.35 -16.66 -28.07
CA VAL A 189 10.39 -16.17 -26.68
C VAL A 189 10.70 -17.34 -25.74
N ILE A 190 10.02 -18.47 -25.88
CA ILE A 190 10.28 -19.69 -25.10
C ILE A 190 11.73 -20.15 -25.28
N ALA A 191 12.22 -20.22 -26.54
CA ALA A 191 13.61 -20.57 -26.78
C ALA A 191 14.61 -19.61 -26.13
N GLY A 192 14.31 -18.30 -26.17
CA GLY A 192 15.12 -17.27 -25.52
C GLY A 192 15.11 -17.38 -24.00
N LEU A 193 13.96 -17.65 -23.37
CA LEU A 193 13.84 -17.87 -21.94
C LEU A 193 14.67 -19.08 -21.48
N ARG A 194 14.56 -20.17 -22.23
CA ARG A 194 15.33 -21.41 -22.01
C ARG A 194 16.83 -21.17 -22.12
N ALA A 195 17.26 -20.47 -23.17
CA ALA A 195 18.66 -20.14 -23.38
C ALA A 195 19.23 -19.21 -22.29
N ALA A 196 18.41 -18.32 -21.77
CA ALA A 196 18.77 -17.42 -20.67
C ALA A 196 18.72 -18.09 -19.28
N GLY A 197 18.20 -19.31 -19.17
CA GLY A 197 18.01 -20.00 -17.89
C GLY A 197 17.00 -19.35 -16.97
N PHE A 198 15.98 -18.70 -17.54
CA PHE A 198 14.91 -18.08 -16.77
C PHE A 198 13.77 -19.08 -16.53
N ASP A 199 13.17 -19.02 -15.33
CA ASP A 199 12.04 -19.86 -14.98
C ASP A 199 10.77 -19.35 -15.68
N TYR A 200 9.96 -20.26 -16.21
CA TYR A 200 8.72 -19.95 -16.92
C TYR A 200 7.75 -21.13 -16.91
N GLU A 201 6.48 -20.84 -17.17
CA GLU A 201 5.40 -21.80 -17.39
C GLU A 201 4.89 -21.67 -18.83
N GLU A 202 4.72 -22.79 -19.54
CA GLU A 202 4.20 -22.84 -20.91
C GLU A 202 2.71 -23.22 -20.91
N MET A 203 1.92 -22.47 -21.69
CA MET A 203 0.56 -22.82 -22.07
C MET A 203 0.44 -22.87 -23.60
N ALA A 204 -0.70 -23.27 -24.13
CA ALA A 204 -0.85 -23.53 -25.59
C ALA A 204 -0.56 -22.26 -26.43
N ASP A 205 -0.91 -21.11 -25.98
CA ASP A 205 -0.83 -19.82 -26.68
C ASP A 205 -0.13 -18.70 -25.87
N GLU A 206 0.42 -19.05 -24.70
CA GLU A 206 1.03 -18.11 -23.77
C GLU A 206 2.27 -18.71 -23.10
N VAL A 207 3.22 -17.85 -22.74
CA VAL A 207 4.28 -18.17 -21.80
C VAL A 207 4.28 -17.17 -20.66
N THR A 208 4.33 -17.67 -19.43
CA THR A 208 4.43 -16.85 -18.21
C THR A 208 5.82 -16.98 -17.61
N VAL A 209 6.56 -15.88 -17.61
CA VAL A 209 7.89 -15.78 -16.99
C VAL A 209 7.71 -15.61 -15.49
N LEU A 210 8.51 -16.36 -14.71
CA LEU A 210 8.45 -16.35 -13.26
C LEU A 210 9.54 -15.45 -12.66
N GLY A 211 9.20 -14.79 -11.59
CA GLY A 211 10.08 -13.96 -10.77
C GLY A 211 9.91 -14.25 -9.29
N VAL A 212 10.49 -13.40 -8.46
CA VAL A 212 10.35 -13.44 -7.00
C VAL A 212 9.86 -12.08 -6.53
N PRO A 213 8.63 -12.00 -6.02
CA PRO A 213 8.07 -10.74 -5.58
C PRO A 213 8.78 -10.22 -4.34
N LYS A 214 8.95 -8.92 -4.27
CA LYS A 214 9.46 -8.19 -3.10
C LYS A 214 8.85 -6.81 -3.08
N HIS A 215 8.69 -6.25 -1.90
CA HIS A 215 8.35 -4.84 -1.79
C HIS A 215 9.46 -3.97 -2.40
N ALA A 216 9.12 -2.81 -2.96
CA ALA A 216 10.07 -1.93 -3.65
C ALA A 216 11.27 -1.55 -2.79
N LYS A 217 11.12 -1.43 -1.46
CA LYS A 217 12.21 -1.16 -0.52
C LYS A 217 13.29 -2.25 -0.53
N ASP A 218 12.91 -3.50 -0.82
CA ASP A 218 13.77 -4.69 -0.86
C ASP A 218 13.93 -5.23 -2.29
N ALA A 219 13.69 -4.42 -3.31
CA ALA A 219 13.67 -4.82 -4.72
C ALA A 219 14.94 -5.57 -5.18
N ALA A 220 16.08 -5.25 -4.58
CA ALA A 220 17.36 -5.93 -4.86
C ALA A 220 17.36 -7.43 -4.48
N GLN A 221 16.45 -7.87 -3.61
CA GLN A 221 16.28 -9.27 -3.21
C GLN A 221 15.22 -9.98 -4.06
N GLY A 222 14.50 -9.25 -4.91
CA GLY A 222 13.49 -9.76 -5.81
C GLY A 222 14.06 -10.14 -7.17
N ILE A 223 13.25 -10.87 -7.95
CA ILE A 223 13.52 -11.19 -9.35
C ILE A 223 12.34 -10.66 -10.17
N ASN A 224 12.59 -9.65 -10.98
CA ASN A 224 11.56 -8.98 -11.77
C ASN A 224 11.28 -9.78 -13.06
N ALA A 225 10.10 -10.40 -13.14
CA ALA A 225 9.67 -11.18 -14.30
C ALA A 225 9.57 -10.34 -15.58
N VAL A 226 9.12 -9.08 -15.48
CA VAL A 226 9.04 -8.14 -16.61
C VAL A 226 10.43 -7.86 -17.20
N VAL A 227 11.43 -7.65 -16.35
CA VAL A 227 12.80 -7.43 -16.80
C VAL A 227 13.38 -8.68 -17.48
N ARG A 228 13.07 -9.88 -16.97
CA ARG A 228 13.45 -11.15 -17.62
C ARG A 228 12.83 -11.25 -19.02
N LEU A 229 11.52 -11.02 -19.13
CA LEU A 229 10.81 -11.06 -20.42
C LEU A 229 11.34 -9.99 -21.38
N ALA A 230 11.51 -8.75 -20.91
CA ALA A 230 12.02 -7.65 -21.73
C ALA A 230 13.41 -7.94 -22.30
N LYS A 231 14.32 -8.58 -21.55
CA LYS A 231 15.63 -8.99 -22.04
C LYS A 231 15.53 -9.97 -23.21
N VAL A 232 14.61 -10.92 -23.15
CA VAL A 232 14.40 -11.88 -24.24
C VAL A 232 13.79 -11.20 -25.47
N LEU A 233 12.76 -10.36 -25.26
CA LEU A 233 12.12 -9.59 -26.33
C LEU A 233 13.11 -8.65 -27.04
N GLN A 234 14.03 -8.02 -26.30
CA GLN A 234 15.08 -7.16 -26.86
C GLN A 234 15.98 -7.91 -27.84
N LEU A 235 16.29 -9.19 -27.54
CA LEU A 235 17.10 -10.03 -28.44
C LEU A 235 16.36 -10.42 -29.73
N LEU A 236 15.03 -10.35 -29.72
CA LEU A 236 14.17 -10.66 -30.87
C LEU A 236 13.83 -9.41 -31.69
N ALA A 237 14.02 -8.22 -31.13
CA ALA A 237 13.80 -6.98 -31.85
C ALA A 237 14.84 -6.85 -32.99
N PRO A 238 14.43 -6.48 -34.21
CA PRO A 238 15.38 -6.13 -35.24
C PRO A 238 16.23 -4.96 -34.75
N HIS A 239 17.52 -5.11 -34.78
CA HIS A 239 18.43 -3.98 -34.51
C HIS A 239 18.14 -2.90 -35.55
N PRO A 240 18.06 -1.61 -35.14
CA PRO A 240 17.89 -0.49 -36.06
C PRO A 240 19.09 -0.33 -36.99
#